data_85614e8df245f16202844b97cfb4b6b5
#
_entry.id   85614e8df245f16202844b97cfb4b6b5
#
_cell.length_a   1.000
_cell.length_b   1.000
_cell.length_c   1.000
_cell.angle_alpha   90.00
_cell.angle_beta   90.00
_cell.angle_gamma   90.00
#
_symmetry.space_group_name_H-M   'P 1'
#
loop_
_entity.id
_entity.type
_entity.pdbx_description
1 polymer ?
#
loop_
_entity_poly.entity_id
_entity_poly.type
_entity_poly.pdbx_seq_one_letter_code
_entity_poly.pdbx_strand_id
1 'polypeptide(L)'
;MVGLVIVSHSARLADGVVELAAQMAGPEVRLATAAGLDGPGDALGTDAARVLRAVEEVWSDDGVLVLMDLGSAVLSAELAVDLLDEERRGKVRLTAAPLVEGAVAAAVSASLGDPLEAVAAAAEGGLTGKAGQFELTGGEAVPDAVTGTAPAGAPTREALTTAVVVRNRLGLHARPAATLVRTLAAYDAEVTLRVPDRGRGPADARSLTAVGALGVRRGDRLEARAEGPDAAQALDALRLLAQEGFGEPGEPSAQEAALAGARAGGPAPAPPTDASAPAPAAGAVLAGIPASPGVAVGAAWLLRRGLTTTPAASLSDPETEWEAFQAALAATAADIRRSRDA
;
A
#
# COMPACT_ATOMS: atom_id res chain seq x y z
N MET A 1 13.07 -12.24 14.80
CA MET A 1 12.11 -11.44 14.00
C MET A 1 12.29 -11.80 12.52
N VAL A 2 11.19 -12.09 11.83
CA VAL A 2 11.19 -12.50 10.42
C VAL A 2 11.83 -11.43 9.53
N GLY A 3 12.77 -11.84 8.65
CA GLY A 3 13.35 -10.98 7.62
C GLY A 3 12.48 -10.95 6.36
N LEU A 4 12.50 -9.84 5.61
CA LEU A 4 11.70 -9.69 4.40
C LEU A 4 12.59 -9.39 3.20
N VAL A 5 12.37 -10.11 2.10
CA VAL A 5 13.05 -9.88 0.82
C VAL A 5 12.04 -9.46 -0.23
N ILE A 6 12.32 -8.34 -0.91
CA ILE A 6 11.51 -7.82 -2.02
C ILE A 6 12.23 -8.13 -3.33
N VAL A 7 11.65 -9.03 -4.12
CA VAL A 7 12.17 -9.42 -5.43
C VAL A 7 11.39 -8.71 -6.52
N SER A 8 12.09 -7.96 -7.36
CA SER A 8 11.45 -7.19 -8.44
C SER A 8 12.33 -7.10 -9.67
N HIS A 9 11.71 -6.97 -10.84
CA HIS A 9 12.44 -6.65 -12.07
C HIS A 9 13.08 -5.26 -12.01
N SER A 10 12.46 -4.32 -11.28
CA SER A 10 12.91 -2.94 -11.18
C SER A 10 13.48 -2.65 -9.80
N ALA A 11 14.76 -2.24 -9.73
CA ALA A 11 15.40 -1.82 -8.50
C ALA A 11 14.65 -0.65 -7.86
N ARG A 12 14.23 0.35 -8.64
CA ARG A 12 13.47 1.50 -8.13
C ARG A 12 12.12 1.11 -7.53
N LEU A 13 11.45 0.10 -8.11
CA LEU A 13 10.19 -0.39 -7.53
C LEU A 13 10.46 -1.07 -6.19
N ALA A 14 11.46 -1.96 -6.13
CA ALA A 14 11.82 -2.65 -4.89
C ALA A 14 12.21 -1.67 -3.79
N ASP A 15 13.05 -0.68 -4.09
CA ASP A 15 13.49 0.34 -3.14
C ASP A 15 12.31 1.17 -2.61
N GLY A 16 11.38 1.56 -3.49
CA GLY A 16 10.16 2.27 -3.08
C GLY A 16 9.23 1.44 -2.19
N VAL A 17 9.12 0.12 -2.46
CA VAL A 17 8.35 -0.80 -1.61
C VAL A 17 8.99 -0.94 -0.24
N VAL A 18 10.33 -1.11 -0.18
CA VAL A 18 11.09 -1.19 1.07
C VAL A 18 10.96 0.11 1.87
N GLU A 19 11.10 1.27 1.23
CA GLU A 19 10.91 2.57 1.89
C GLU A 19 9.53 2.68 2.53
N LEU A 20 8.48 2.32 1.79
CA LEU A 20 7.10 2.37 2.28
C LEU A 20 6.87 1.39 3.45
N ALA A 21 7.35 0.16 3.33
CA ALA A 21 7.22 -0.86 4.36
C ALA A 21 7.97 -0.47 5.65
N ALA A 22 9.20 0.05 5.52
CA ALA A 22 10.00 0.50 6.66
C ALA A 22 9.34 1.66 7.42
N GLN A 23 8.70 2.61 6.72
CA GLN A 23 7.97 3.69 7.38
C GLN A 23 6.81 3.19 8.25
N MET A 24 6.18 2.07 7.87
CA MET A 24 5.05 1.50 8.61
C MET A 24 5.49 0.61 9.76
N ALA A 25 6.52 -0.21 9.55
CA ALA A 25 7.01 -1.20 10.51
C ALA A 25 7.99 -0.62 11.55
N GLY A 26 8.73 0.41 11.18
CA GLY A 26 9.84 0.95 12.00
C GLY A 26 11.18 0.25 11.71
N PRO A 27 12.26 0.68 12.40
CA PRO A 27 13.63 0.33 12.03
C PRO A 27 14.06 -1.10 12.43
N GLU A 28 13.26 -1.79 13.22
CA GLU A 28 13.63 -3.10 13.78
C GLU A 28 13.49 -4.24 12.75
N VAL A 29 12.66 -4.07 11.71
CA VAL A 29 12.44 -5.07 10.68
C VAL A 29 13.54 -5.01 9.63
N ARG A 30 14.18 -6.16 9.39
CA ARG A 30 15.19 -6.28 8.34
C ARG A 30 14.53 -6.49 6.99
N LEU A 31 14.82 -5.58 6.06
CA LEU A 31 14.29 -5.56 4.70
C LEU A 31 15.46 -5.51 3.72
N ALA A 32 15.46 -6.38 2.72
CA ALA A 32 16.44 -6.36 1.63
C ALA A 32 15.74 -6.41 0.27
N THR A 33 16.43 -5.91 -0.75
CA THR A 33 15.96 -5.97 -2.14
C THR A 33 16.82 -6.92 -2.98
N ALA A 34 16.16 -7.65 -3.87
CA ALA A 34 16.80 -8.44 -4.91
C ALA A 34 16.18 -8.06 -6.25
N ALA A 35 16.70 -7.02 -6.89
CA ALA A 35 16.03 -6.42 -8.03
C ALA A 35 17.00 -5.87 -9.07
N GLY A 36 16.54 -5.83 -10.33
CA GLY A 36 17.29 -5.37 -11.46
C GLY A 36 18.47 -6.31 -11.84
N LEU A 37 19.15 -5.97 -12.90
CA LEU A 37 20.35 -6.65 -13.38
C LEU A 37 21.54 -5.69 -13.43
N ASP A 38 22.78 -6.23 -13.48
CA ASP A 38 23.97 -5.43 -13.73
C ASP A 38 23.99 -4.96 -15.18
N GLY A 39 24.19 -3.68 -15.39
CA GLY A 39 24.22 -3.10 -16.74
C GLY A 39 24.11 -1.59 -16.75
N PRO A 40 24.30 -0.94 -17.91
CA PRO A 40 24.11 0.49 -18.03
C PRO A 40 22.63 0.85 -17.89
N GLY A 41 22.35 1.78 -16.95
CA GLY A 41 20.98 2.23 -16.63
C GLY A 41 20.16 1.11 -16.00
N ASP A 42 19.41 1.32 -14.99
CA ASP A 42 18.58 0.39 -14.22
C ASP A 42 17.95 -0.76 -15.06
N ALA A 43 18.79 -1.71 -15.52
CA ALA A 43 18.36 -2.81 -16.36
C ALA A 43 17.30 -3.66 -15.62
N LEU A 44 16.18 -3.87 -16.28
CA LEU A 44 15.07 -4.66 -15.71
C LEU A 44 15.42 -6.16 -15.75
N GLY A 45 15.12 -6.87 -14.68
CA GLY A 45 15.27 -8.31 -14.59
C GLY A 45 15.47 -8.80 -13.16
N THR A 46 15.62 -10.10 -13.00
CA THR A 46 15.81 -10.78 -11.71
C THR A 46 16.96 -11.77 -11.80
N ASP A 47 17.66 -11.97 -10.70
CA ASP A 47 18.82 -12.84 -10.60
C ASP A 47 18.77 -13.66 -9.31
N ALA A 48 18.84 -15.00 -9.42
CA ALA A 48 18.72 -15.90 -8.27
C ALA A 48 19.87 -15.71 -7.26
N ALA A 49 21.09 -15.38 -7.71
CA ALA A 49 22.20 -15.12 -6.81
C ALA A 49 22.00 -13.83 -6.01
N ARG A 50 21.30 -12.83 -6.56
CA ARG A 50 20.88 -11.64 -5.81
C ARG A 50 19.82 -11.98 -4.77
N VAL A 51 18.85 -12.82 -5.13
CA VAL A 51 17.83 -13.30 -4.17
C VAL A 51 18.49 -14.04 -3.02
N LEU A 52 19.42 -14.97 -3.32
CA LEU A 52 20.15 -15.70 -2.30
C LEU A 52 20.89 -14.76 -1.33
N ARG A 53 21.64 -13.79 -1.87
CA ARG A 53 22.34 -12.79 -1.03
C ARG A 53 21.37 -11.96 -0.17
N ALA A 54 20.24 -11.54 -0.71
CA ALA A 54 19.24 -10.79 0.03
C ALA A 54 18.62 -11.64 1.17
N VAL A 55 18.37 -12.93 0.92
CA VAL A 55 17.94 -13.88 1.97
C VAL A 55 18.98 -13.99 3.07
N GLU A 56 20.27 -14.08 2.71
CA GLU A 56 21.36 -14.14 3.70
C GLU A 56 21.50 -12.85 4.50
N GLU A 57 21.30 -11.70 3.87
CA GLU A 57 21.38 -10.38 4.51
C GLU A 57 20.33 -10.21 5.63
N VAL A 58 19.08 -10.65 5.38
CA VAL A 58 17.99 -10.52 6.36
C VAL A 58 17.79 -11.77 7.19
N TRP A 59 18.67 -12.76 7.09
CA TRP A 59 18.52 -14.05 7.75
C TRP A 59 18.28 -13.93 9.25
N SER A 60 17.35 -14.73 9.75
CA SER A 60 17.12 -14.95 11.18
C SER A 60 16.57 -16.35 11.44
N ASP A 61 16.66 -16.81 12.69
CA ASP A 61 16.09 -18.09 13.09
C ASP A 61 14.56 -18.12 13.04
N ASP A 62 13.91 -16.95 13.06
CA ASP A 62 12.46 -16.80 12.90
C ASP A 62 12.02 -16.94 11.41
N GLY A 63 12.98 -17.02 10.49
CA GLY A 63 12.75 -17.25 9.07
C GLY A 63 12.79 -15.98 8.20
N VAL A 64 12.57 -16.19 6.90
CA VAL A 64 12.56 -15.14 5.87
C VAL A 64 11.33 -15.30 4.98
N LEU A 65 10.60 -14.22 4.77
CA LEU A 65 9.51 -14.14 3.79
C LEU A 65 9.98 -13.43 2.53
N VAL A 66 9.74 -14.03 1.36
CA VAL A 66 10.10 -13.48 0.05
C VAL A 66 8.84 -13.09 -0.71
N LEU A 67 8.76 -11.82 -1.08
CA LEU A 67 7.67 -11.26 -1.91
C LEU A 67 8.20 -10.94 -3.31
N MET A 68 7.41 -11.22 -4.33
CA MET A 68 7.84 -11.15 -5.74
C MET A 68 6.82 -10.39 -6.58
N ASP A 69 7.29 -9.71 -7.64
CA ASP A 69 6.42 -8.96 -8.55
C ASP A 69 5.81 -9.83 -9.66
N LEU A 70 6.59 -10.42 -10.54
CA LEU A 70 6.13 -11.13 -11.73
C LEU A 70 6.73 -12.54 -11.82
N GLY A 71 6.23 -13.35 -12.75
CA GLY A 71 6.54 -14.77 -12.85
C GLY A 71 8.03 -15.13 -12.91
N SER A 72 8.89 -14.35 -13.60
CA SER A 72 10.33 -14.63 -13.61
C SER A 72 11.01 -14.32 -12.27
N ALA A 73 10.46 -13.41 -11.46
CA ALA A 73 10.92 -13.21 -10.09
C ALA A 73 10.63 -14.45 -9.22
N VAL A 74 9.49 -15.10 -9.44
CA VAL A 74 9.15 -16.38 -8.78
C VAL A 74 10.20 -17.44 -9.12
N LEU A 75 10.51 -17.63 -10.41
CA LEU A 75 11.51 -18.62 -10.83
C LEU A 75 12.89 -18.34 -10.24
N SER A 76 13.29 -17.05 -10.18
CA SER A 76 14.57 -16.67 -9.56
C SER A 76 14.58 -16.93 -8.05
N ALA A 77 13.45 -16.71 -7.37
CA ALA A 77 13.31 -16.97 -5.95
C ALA A 77 13.29 -18.48 -5.64
N GLU A 78 12.57 -19.28 -6.43
CA GLU A 78 12.58 -20.75 -6.31
C GLU A 78 13.99 -21.31 -6.48
N LEU A 79 14.70 -20.87 -7.52
CA LEU A 79 16.07 -21.30 -7.74
C LEU A 79 17.01 -20.89 -6.59
N ALA A 80 16.84 -19.69 -6.01
CA ALA A 80 17.62 -19.24 -4.87
C ALA A 80 17.34 -20.11 -3.62
N VAL A 81 16.09 -20.47 -3.37
CA VAL A 81 15.70 -21.36 -2.27
C VAL A 81 16.27 -22.76 -2.47
N ASP A 82 16.30 -23.27 -3.70
CA ASP A 82 16.89 -24.58 -4.01
C ASP A 82 18.40 -24.65 -3.77
N LEU A 83 19.08 -23.51 -3.81
CA LEU A 83 20.53 -23.42 -3.51
C LEU A 83 20.83 -23.39 -2.01
N LEU A 84 19.83 -23.20 -1.16
CA LEU A 84 19.97 -23.25 0.31
C LEU A 84 20.10 -24.70 0.79
N ASP A 85 20.79 -24.89 1.90
CA ASP A 85 20.75 -26.17 2.63
C ASP A 85 19.34 -26.48 3.14
N GLU A 86 19.09 -27.75 3.48
CA GLU A 86 17.76 -28.24 3.85
C GLU A 86 17.19 -27.53 5.09
N GLU A 87 18.03 -27.22 6.08
CA GLU A 87 17.61 -26.55 7.32
C GLU A 87 17.16 -25.12 7.03
N ARG A 88 17.93 -24.37 6.23
CA ARG A 88 17.60 -22.99 5.86
C ARG A 88 16.42 -22.92 4.92
N ARG A 89 16.33 -23.88 3.98
CA ARG A 89 15.20 -23.97 3.06
C ARG A 89 13.86 -24.06 3.80
N GLY A 90 13.79 -24.81 4.90
CA GLY A 90 12.59 -24.92 5.73
C GLY A 90 12.18 -23.62 6.44
N LYS A 91 13.06 -22.63 6.49
CA LYS A 91 12.83 -21.32 7.12
C LYS A 91 12.62 -20.16 6.11
N VAL A 92 12.60 -20.46 4.82
CA VAL A 92 12.31 -19.45 3.78
C VAL A 92 10.96 -19.76 3.16
N ARG A 93 10.07 -18.76 3.16
CA ARG A 93 8.75 -18.86 2.55
C ARG A 93 8.60 -17.89 1.38
N LEU A 94 8.22 -18.42 0.22
CA LEU A 94 7.77 -17.63 -0.92
C LEU A 94 6.26 -17.38 -0.80
N THR A 95 5.78 -16.18 -1.13
CA THR A 95 4.35 -15.86 -1.05
C THR A 95 3.84 -15.22 -2.33
N ALA A 96 2.59 -15.54 -2.70
CA ALA A 96 1.86 -14.94 -3.81
C ALA A 96 1.18 -13.61 -3.44
N ALA A 97 1.56 -13.01 -2.32
CA ALA A 97 0.99 -11.75 -1.85
C ALA A 97 1.17 -10.60 -2.85
N PRO A 98 0.26 -9.62 -2.87
CA PRO A 98 0.46 -8.40 -3.66
C PRO A 98 1.70 -7.66 -3.15
N LEU A 99 2.61 -7.28 -4.05
CA LEU A 99 3.95 -6.84 -3.68
C LEU A 99 3.95 -5.64 -2.72
N VAL A 100 3.18 -4.60 -2.99
CA VAL A 100 3.18 -3.36 -2.19
C VAL A 100 2.39 -3.53 -0.89
N GLU A 101 1.13 -3.90 -0.99
CA GLU A 101 0.24 -4.07 0.16
C GLU A 101 0.70 -5.21 1.06
N GLY A 102 1.16 -6.30 0.43
CA GLY A 102 1.69 -7.46 1.14
C GLY A 102 2.98 -7.15 1.89
N ALA A 103 3.91 -6.40 1.29
CA ALA A 103 5.14 -6.00 1.95
C ALA A 103 4.88 -5.12 3.19
N VAL A 104 3.94 -4.17 3.09
CA VAL A 104 3.56 -3.32 4.22
C VAL A 104 2.93 -4.16 5.34
N ALA A 105 1.98 -5.04 4.99
CA ALA A 105 1.31 -5.88 5.99
C ALA A 105 2.28 -6.87 6.66
N ALA A 106 3.16 -7.50 5.87
CA ALA A 106 4.21 -8.38 6.38
C ALA A 106 5.18 -7.66 7.31
N ALA A 107 5.61 -6.45 6.93
CA ALA A 107 6.56 -5.68 7.73
C ALA A 107 5.96 -5.27 9.08
N VAL A 108 4.69 -4.85 9.10
CA VAL A 108 3.99 -4.55 10.37
C VAL A 108 3.85 -5.81 11.22
N SER A 109 3.41 -6.94 10.66
CA SER A 109 3.29 -8.21 11.39
C SER A 109 4.65 -8.69 11.93
N ALA A 110 5.72 -8.63 11.11
CA ALA A 110 7.07 -8.95 11.55
C ALA A 110 7.55 -8.04 12.70
N SER A 111 7.20 -6.75 12.68
CA SER A 111 7.55 -5.81 13.76
C SER A 111 6.88 -6.13 15.10
N LEU A 112 5.78 -6.84 15.07
CA LEU A 112 5.07 -7.34 16.26
C LEU A 112 5.70 -8.63 16.82
N GLY A 113 6.69 -9.22 16.12
CA GLY A 113 7.31 -10.48 16.50
C GLY A 113 6.49 -11.71 16.11
N ASP A 114 5.57 -11.58 15.18
CA ASP A 114 4.74 -12.69 14.72
C ASP A 114 5.60 -13.77 14.02
N PRO A 115 5.21 -15.06 14.10
CA PRO A 115 5.90 -16.14 13.42
C PRO A 115 5.73 -16.05 11.90
N LEU A 116 6.66 -16.67 11.14
CA LEU A 116 6.72 -16.63 9.69
C LEU A 116 5.38 -16.91 8.98
N GLU A 117 4.62 -17.89 9.47
CA GLU A 117 3.30 -18.24 8.91
C GLU A 117 2.27 -17.10 9.06
N ALA A 118 2.28 -16.41 10.21
CA ALA A 118 1.39 -15.27 10.45
C ALA A 118 1.80 -14.06 9.61
N VAL A 119 3.11 -13.81 9.47
CA VAL A 119 3.65 -12.76 8.59
C VAL A 119 3.28 -13.01 7.13
N ALA A 120 3.37 -14.27 6.67
CA ALA A 120 2.95 -14.64 5.32
C ALA A 120 1.43 -14.47 5.11
N ALA A 121 0.62 -14.90 6.07
CA ALA A 121 -0.84 -14.72 6.01
C ALA A 121 -1.24 -13.24 6.00
N ALA A 122 -0.55 -12.39 6.78
CA ALA A 122 -0.75 -10.94 6.74
C ALA A 122 -0.44 -10.35 5.35
N ALA A 123 0.67 -10.80 4.73
CA ALA A 123 1.04 -10.40 3.38
C ALA A 123 -0.02 -10.77 2.35
N GLU A 124 -0.47 -12.02 2.36
CA GLU A 124 -1.49 -12.56 1.45
C GLU A 124 -2.84 -11.84 1.57
N GLY A 125 -3.18 -11.42 2.79
CA GLY A 125 -4.36 -10.61 3.09
C GLY A 125 -4.25 -9.13 2.70
N GLY A 126 -3.11 -8.65 2.21
CA GLY A 126 -2.81 -7.23 1.99
C GLY A 126 -3.83 -6.46 1.16
N LEU A 127 -4.48 -7.10 0.16
CA LEU A 127 -5.52 -6.47 -0.65
C LEU A 127 -6.83 -6.23 0.10
N THR A 128 -7.10 -6.95 1.19
CA THR A 128 -8.36 -6.84 1.95
C THR A 128 -8.56 -5.43 2.48
N GLY A 129 -7.50 -4.80 2.99
CA GLY A 129 -7.55 -3.41 3.46
C GLY A 129 -7.89 -2.42 2.34
N LYS A 130 -7.34 -2.62 1.15
CA LYS A 130 -7.61 -1.78 -0.02
C LYS A 130 -9.04 -1.99 -0.54
N ALA A 131 -9.49 -3.25 -0.63
CA ALA A 131 -10.85 -3.60 -1.03
C ALA A 131 -11.89 -3.00 -0.07
N GLY A 132 -11.62 -2.97 1.24
CA GLY A 132 -12.50 -2.38 2.24
C GLY A 132 -12.71 -0.87 2.09
N GLN A 133 -11.77 -0.16 1.47
CA GLN A 133 -11.87 1.28 1.21
C GLN A 133 -12.70 1.61 -0.04
N PHE A 134 -12.74 0.71 -1.01
CA PHE A 134 -13.64 0.82 -2.15
C PHE A 134 -14.98 0.19 -1.76
N GLU A 135 -16.07 0.93 -1.83
CA GLU A 135 -17.40 0.32 -1.85
C GLU A 135 -17.55 -0.39 -3.20
N LEU A 136 -17.10 -1.62 -3.28
CA LEU A 136 -17.45 -2.49 -4.40
C LEU A 136 -18.94 -2.81 -4.25
N THR A 137 -19.78 -1.91 -4.75
CA THR A 137 -21.20 -2.18 -4.96
C THR A 137 -21.30 -3.33 -5.95
N GLY A 138 -21.60 -4.54 -5.47
CA GLY A 138 -22.00 -5.67 -6.28
C GLY A 138 -21.10 -6.90 -6.35
N GLY A 139 -20.17 -7.08 -5.43
CA GLY A 139 -19.46 -8.35 -5.26
C GLY A 139 -19.97 -9.08 -4.03
N GLU A 140 -20.39 -10.35 -4.19
CA GLU A 140 -20.70 -11.24 -3.08
C GLU A 140 -19.58 -11.14 -2.03
N ALA A 141 -19.98 -11.08 -0.76
CA ALA A 141 -19.07 -11.14 0.37
C ALA A 141 -18.05 -12.26 0.12
N VAL A 142 -16.76 -11.90 0.08
CA VAL A 142 -15.70 -12.91 0.13
C VAL A 142 -15.99 -13.72 1.39
N PRO A 143 -16.15 -15.06 1.30
CA PRO A 143 -16.50 -15.84 2.47
C PRO A 143 -15.46 -15.62 3.55
N ASP A 144 -15.94 -15.47 4.78
CA ASP A 144 -15.16 -15.35 6.00
C ASP A 144 -13.90 -16.22 5.96
N ALA A 145 -12.79 -15.65 5.61
CA ALA A 145 -11.50 -16.25 5.84
C ALA A 145 -11.15 -16.00 7.32
N VAL A 146 -11.29 -17.07 8.08
CA VAL A 146 -10.88 -17.20 9.48
C VAL A 146 -11.80 -16.50 10.51
N THR A 147 -12.99 -17.02 10.68
CA THR A 147 -13.57 -17.07 12.02
C THR A 147 -12.69 -17.98 12.86
N GLY A 148 -11.70 -17.42 13.52
CA GLY A 148 -11.14 -18.05 14.70
C GLY A 148 -12.30 -18.22 15.69
N THR A 149 -12.86 -19.44 15.73
CA THR A 149 -13.81 -19.84 16.74
C THR A 149 -13.13 -19.66 18.08
N ALA A 150 -13.47 -18.61 18.82
CA ALA A 150 -13.06 -18.48 20.20
C ALA A 150 -13.53 -19.75 20.93
N PRO A 151 -12.66 -20.46 21.69
CA PRO A 151 -13.09 -21.58 22.48
C PRO A 151 -14.09 -21.09 23.51
N ALA A 152 -15.32 -21.57 23.41
CA ALA A 152 -16.33 -21.37 24.43
C ALA A 152 -15.85 -22.01 25.73
N GLY A 153 -15.50 -21.21 26.74
CA GLY A 153 -15.17 -21.75 28.04
C GLY A 153 -14.08 -21.08 28.87
N ALA A 154 -13.63 -19.85 28.54
CA ALA A 154 -12.78 -19.09 29.46
C ALA A 154 -13.62 -18.25 30.44
N PRO A 155 -13.17 -18.02 31.70
CA PRO A 155 -13.87 -17.18 32.65
C PRO A 155 -14.02 -15.78 32.06
N THR A 156 -15.24 -15.24 32.09
CA THR A 156 -15.59 -13.90 31.62
C THR A 156 -14.78 -12.86 32.38
N ARG A 157 -13.62 -12.46 31.81
CA ARG A 157 -12.94 -11.23 32.22
C ARG A 157 -13.83 -10.07 31.81
N GLU A 158 -13.98 -9.09 32.71
CA GLU A 158 -14.77 -7.89 32.41
C GLU A 158 -14.18 -7.20 31.18
N ALA A 159 -14.90 -7.25 30.07
CA ALA A 159 -14.52 -6.57 28.84
C ALA A 159 -14.76 -5.07 28.99
N LEU A 160 -13.75 -4.27 28.82
CA LEU A 160 -13.86 -2.83 28.78
C LEU A 160 -14.15 -2.36 27.34
N THR A 161 -14.92 -1.28 27.21
CA THR A 161 -15.25 -0.72 25.91
C THR A 161 -15.01 0.78 25.86
N THR A 162 -14.65 1.26 24.69
CA THR A 162 -14.55 2.70 24.40
C THR A 162 -14.97 2.98 22.97
N ALA A 163 -15.24 4.25 22.67
CA ALA A 163 -15.49 4.69 21.31
C ALA A 163 -14.76 6.01 21.05
N VAL A 164 -14.19 6.13 19.87
CA VAL A 164 -13.52 7.34 19.38
C VAL A 164 -14.08 7.72 18.01
N VAL A 165 -14.01 9.00 17.67
CA VAL A 165 -14.39 9.49 16.33
C VAL A 165 -13.11 9.71 15.53
N VAL A 166 -13.03 9.11 14.36
CA VAL A 166 -11.87 9.25 13.46
C VAL A 166 -11.93 10.59 12.75
N ARG A 167 -10.91 11.44 12.97
CA ARG A 167 -10.84 12.80 12.43
C ARG A 167 -9.95 12.93 11.20
N ASN A 168 -9.11 11.93 10.93
CA ASN A 168 -8.21 11.90 9.79
C ASN A 168 -8.95 12.09 8.47
N ARG A 169 -8.42 12.96 7.61
CA ARG A 169 -9.07 13.33 6.33
C ARG A 169 -9.40 12.12 5.45
N LEU A 170 -8.48 11.16 5.39
CA LEU A 170 -8.60 9.93 4.60
C LEU A 170 -9.05 8.72 5.43
N GLY A 171 -9.46 8.93 6.70
CA GLY A 171 -9.79 7.84 7.61
C GLY A 171 -8.55 7.05 8.08
N LEU A 172 -8.75 5.79 8.48
CA LEU A 172 -7.67 4.89 8.87
C LEU A 172 -7.10 4.16 7.65
N HIS A 173 -6.37 4.89 6.78
CA HIS A 173 -5.57 4.27 5.72
C HIS A 173 -4.29 3.62 6.28
N ALA A 174 -3.43 3.06 5.44
CA ALA A 174 -2.31 2.20 5.86
C ALA A 174 -1.45 2.78 7.00
N ARG A 175 -1.03 4.07 6.94
CA ARG A 175 -0.15 4.66 7.97
C ARG A 175 -0.84 4.79 9.34
N PRO A 176 -2.00 5.47 9.49
CA PRO A 176 -2.69 5.55 10.78
C PRO A 176 -3.14 4.17 11.29
N ALA A 177 -3.51 3.24 10.39
CA ALA A 177 -3.82 1.87 10.78
C ALA A 177 -2.60 1.13 11.34
N ALA A 178 -1.43 1.25 10.70
CA ALA A 178 -0.18 0.67 11.21
C ALA A 178 0.22 1.27 12.57
N THR A 179 0.08 2.59 12.73
CA THR A 179 0.33 3.25 14.03
C THR A 179 -0.60 2.71 15.12
N LEU A 180 -1.91 2.55 14.82
CA LEU A 180 -2.88 1.99 15.74
C LEU A 180 -2.50 0.56 16.15
N VAL A 181 -2.23 -0.31 15.17
CA VAL A 181 -1.84 -1.71 15.39
C VAL A 181 -0.62 -1.80 16.31
N ARG A 182 0.45 -1.07 15.99
CA ARG A 182 1.69 -1.08 16.79
C ARG A 182 1.49 -0.52 18.20
N THR A 183 0.68 0.54 18.33
CA THR A 183 0.40 1.12 19.65
C THR A 183 -0.34 0.14 20.54
N LEU A 184 -1.38 -0.53 20.02
CA LEU A 184 -2.17 -1.46 20.81
C LEU A 184 -1.45 -2.78 21.08
N ALA A 185 -0.56 -3.22 20.19
CA ALA A 185 0.24 -4.43 20.37
C ALA A 185 1.24 -4.36 21.54
N ALA A 186 1.54 -3.14 22.03
CA ALA A 186 2.43 -2.96 23.20
C ALA A 186 1.81 -3.35 24.54
N TYR A 187 0.48 -3.64 24.56
CA TYR A 187 -0.28 -3.96 25.77
C TYR A 187 -0.66 -5.43 25.82
N ASP A 188 -0.62 -6.02 27.00
CA ASP A 188 -1.13 -7.39 27.25
C ASP A 188 -2.67 -7.35 27.31
N ALA A 189 -3.29 -7.13 26.14
CA ALA A 189 -4.73 -7.05 25.98
C ALA A 189 -5.16 -7.56 24.59
N GLU A 190 -6.26 -8.29 24.56
CA GLU A 190 -6.97 -8.61 23.32
C GLU A 190 -7.92 -7.44 22.99
N VAL A 191 -7.65 -6.75 21.89
CA VAL A 191 -8.45 -5.60 21.47
C VAL A 191 -9.12 -5.90 20.15
N THR A 192 -10.45 -5.75 20.11
CA THR A 192 -11.24 -5.86 18.88
C THR A 192 -11.87 -4.51 18.55
N LEU A 193 -11.91 -4.20 17.25
CA LEU A 193 -12.42 -2.95 16.70
C LEU A 193 -13.64 -3.19 15.83
N ARG A 194 -14.61 -2.27 15.86
CA ARG A 194 -15.78 -2.28 14.98
C ARG A 194 -16.21 -0.89 14.60
N VAL A 195 -16.91 -0.77 13.48
CA VAL A 195 -17.57 0.45 13.02
C VAL A 195 -19.09 0.18 13.01
N PRO A 196 -19.81 0.45 14.12
CA PRO A 196 -21.20 0.07 14.27
C PRO A 196 -22.11 0.68 13.21
N ASP A 197 -21.88 1.96 12.90
CA ASP A 197 -22.70 2.74 11.96
C ASP A 197 -22.64 2.18 10.52
N ARG A 198 -21.65 1.32 10.24
CA ARG A 198 -21.45 0.66 8.94
C ARG A 198 -21.59 -0.85 9.01
N GLY A 199 -21.91 -1.41 10.18
CA GLY A 199 -22.03 -2.86 10.40
C GLY A 199 -20.73 -3.63 10.14
N ARG A 200 -19.55 -2.99 10.26
CA ARG A 200 -18.25 -3.61 10.01
C ARG A 200 -17.52 -4.00 11.29
N GLY A 201 -16.86 -5.13 11.28
CA GLY A 201 -16.15 -5.73 12.40
C GLY A 201 -16.94 -6.88 13.05
N PRO A 202 -16.42 -7.52 14.11
CA PRO A 202 -15.21 -7.15 14.81
C PRO A 202 -13.93 -7.48 14.00
N ALA A 203 -12.88 -6.69 14.19
CA ALA A 203 -11.56 -6.88 13.62
C ALA A 203 -10.52 -6.90 14.72
N ASP A 204 -9.55 -7.80 14.64
CA ASP A 204 -8.41 -7.83 15.57
C ASP A 204 -7.55 -6.57 15.38
N ALA A 205 -7.37 -5.82 16.46
CA ALA A 205 -6.57 -4.60 16.45
C ALA A 205 -5.06 -4.84 16.26
N ARG A 206 -4.58 -6.09 16.31
CA ARG A 206 -3.19 -6.47 16.04
C ARG A 206 -2.95 -6.78 14.56
N SER A 207 -4.00 -6.89 13.76
CA SER A 207 -3.91 -7.20 12.33
C SER A 207 -4.13 -5.95 11.47
N LEU A 208 -3.08 -5.49 10.77
CA LEU A 208 -3.18 -4.36 9.85
C LEU A 208 -4.22 -4.61 8.75
N THR A 209 -4.29 -5.83 8.24
CA THR A 209 -5.23 -6.22 7.19
C THR A 209 -6.68 -6.22 7.70
N ALA A 210 -6.92 -6.72 8.91
CA ALA A 210 -8.25 -6.71 9.53
C ALA A 210 -8.71 -5.28 9.84
N VAL A 211 -7.84 -4.44 10.40
CA VAL A 211 -8.12 -3.02 10.64
C VAL A 211 -8.40 -2.27 9.33
N GLY A 212 -7.58 -2.51 8.29
CA GLY A 212 -7.78 -1.94 6.97
C GLY A 212 -9.12 -2.34 6.33
N ALA A 213 -9.55 -3.59 6.53
CA ALA A 213 -10.83 -4.12 6.02
C ALA A 213 -12.06 -3.44 6.63
N LEU A 214 -11.94 -2.83 7.83
CA LEU A 214 -13.00 -2.01 8.40
C LEU A 214 -13.34 -0.79 7.52
N GLY A 215 -12.40 -0.34 6.69
CA GLY A 215 -12.59 0.79 5.78
C GLY A 215 -13.05 2.05 6.50
N VAL A 216 -12.48 2.33 7.66
CA VAL A 216 -12.85 3.44 8.55
C VAL A 216 -12.61 4.77 7.86
N ARG A 217 -13.62 5.63 7.81
CA ARG A 217 -13.56 6.94 7.16
C ARG A 217 -13.60 8.08 8.18
N ARG A 218 -13.30 9.29 7.70
CA ARG A 218 -13.48 10.50 8.52
C ARG A 218 -14.92 10.63 9.02
N GLY A 219 -15.06 10.83 10.31
CA GLY A 219 -16.35 10.97 10.98
C GLY A 219 -16.93 9.66 11.50
N ASP A 220 -16.40 8.51 11.08
CA ASP A 220 -16.86 7.22 11.58
C ASP A 220 -16.57 7.10 13.09
N ARG A 221 -17.48 6.44 13.77
CA ARG A 221 -17.34 6.03 15.16
C ARG A 221 -16.66 4.66 15.20
N LEU A 222 -15.44 4.64 15.73
CA LEU A 222 -14.68 3.41 15.96
C LEU A 222 -14.89 2.97 17.41
N GLU A 223 -15.52 1.83 17.61
CA GLU A 223 -15.66 1.18 18.90
C GLU A 223 -14.54 0.16 19.09
N ALA A 224 -13.96 0.17 20.30
CA ALA A 224 -12.97 -0.81 20.73
C ALA A 224 -13.48 -1.54 21.97
N ARG A 225 -13.31 -2.87 21.98
CA ARG A 225 -13.52 -3.74 23.12
C ARG A 225 -12.18 -4.39 23.46
N ALA A 226 -11.78 -4.30 24.72
CA ALA A 226 -10.51 -4.82 25.22
C ALA A 226 -10.75 -5.78 26.39
N GLU A 227 -9.98 -6.88 26.41
CA GLU A 227 -9.91 -7.86 27.48
C GLU A 227 -8.45 -8.13 27.81
N GLY A 228 -8.12 -8.33 29.06
CA GLY A 228 -6.75 -8.62 29.50
C GLY A 228 -6.26 -7.72 30.62
N PRO A 229 -5.04 -7.99 31.14
CA PRO A 229 -4.46 -7.22 32.24
C PRO A 229 -4.33 -5.72 31.94
N ASP A 230 -3.97 -5.39 30.70
CA ASP A 230 -3.72 -4.01 30.25
C ASP A 230 -4.88 -3.42 29.46
N ALA A 231 -6.09 -4.01 29.54
CA ALA A 231 -7.27 -3.56 28.76
C ALA A 231 -7.58 -2.07 28.94
N ALA A 232 -7.51 -1.55 30.16
CA ALA A 232 -7.76 -0.13 30.43
C ALA A 232 -6.70 0.76 29.78
N GLN A 233 -5.42 0.42 29.92
CA GLN A 233 -4.28 1.15 29.36
C GLN A 233 -4.33 1.14 27.83
N ALA A 234 -4.67 0.00 27.22
CA ALA A 234 -4.83 -0.11 25.76
C ALA A 234 -5.93 0.82 25.23
N LEU A 235 -7.08 0.89 25.92
CA LEU A 235 -8.17 1.79 25.55
C LEU A 235 -7.83 3.27 25.77
N ASP A 236 -7.05 3.60 26.80
CA ASP A 236 -6.58 4.97 27.03
C ASP A 236 -5.57 5.38 25.95
N ALA A 237 -4.66 4.48 25.57
CA ALA A 237 -3.73 4.70 24.46
C ALA A 237 -4.46 4.92 23.13
N LEU A 238 -5.53 4.16 22.87
CA LEU A 238 -6.38 4.38 21.69
C LEU A 238 -7.05 5.77 21.69
N ARG A 239 -7.55 6.22 22.85
CA ARG A 239 -8.15 7.56 22.97
C ARG A 239 -7.14 8.66 22.70
N LEU A 240 -5.95 8.55 23.27
CA LEU A 240 -4.87 9.50 23.06
C LEU A 240 -4.46 9.52 21.58
N LEU A 241 -4.23 8.35 21.00
CA LEU A 241 -3.86 8.19 19.59
C LEU A 241 -4.91 8.83 18.66
N ALA A 242 -6.20 8.66 18.95
CA ALA A 242 -7.28 9.26 18.19
C ALA A 242 -7.30 10.80 18.31
N GLN A 243 -6.95 11.34 19.50
CA GLN A 243 -6.83 12.79 19.71
C GLN A 243 -5.65 13.37 18.91
N GLU A 244 -4.56 12.64 18.80
CA GLU A 244 -3.36 12.98 18.02
C GLU A 244 -3.48 12.70 16.52
N GLY A 245 -4.67 12.28 16.05
CA GLY A 245 -4.89 11.97 14.64
C GLY A 245 -4.15 10.74 14.14
N PHE A 246 -3.94 9.73 15.00
CA PHE A 246 -3.25 8.48 14.67
C PHE A 246 -1.85 8.68 14.07
N GLY A 247 -1.12 9.68 14.59
CA GLY A 247 0.24 10.01 14.14
C GLY A 247 0.30 10.81 12.84
N GLU A 248 -0.82 11.27 12.32
CA GLU A 248 -0.84 12.25 11.23
C GLU A 248 -0.85 13.67 11.81
N PRO A 249 -0.06 14.60 11.24
CA PRO A 249 -0.15 15.99 11.64
C PRO A 249 -1.58 16.48 11.42
N GLY A 250 -2.23 16.95 12.49
CA GLY A 250 -3.57 17.53 12.40
C GLY A 250 -3.59 18.62 11.34
N GLU A 251 -4.70 18.72 10.61
CA GLU A 251 -4.90 19.90 9.75
C GLU A 251 -4.70 21.16 10.62
N PRO A 252 -3.90 22.13 10.17
CA PRO A 252 -3.83 23.40 10.87
C PRO A 252 -5.26 23.91 11.04
N SER A 253 -5.61 24.31 12.24
CA SER A 253 -6.91 24.92 12.50
C SER A 253 -7.14 26.05 11.49
N ALA A 254 -8.38 26.37 11.16
CA ALA A 254 -8.67 27.48 10.23
C ALA A 254 -7.91 28.76 10.64
N GLN A 255 -7.60 28.90 11.91
CA GLN A 255 -6.83 29.99 12.48
C GLN A 255 -5.32 29.87 12.22
N GLU A 256 -4.75 28.66 12.26
CA GLU A 256 -3.34 28.38 11.91
C GLU A 256 -3.13 28.42 10.39
N ALA A 257 -4.13 27.95 9.60
CA ALA A 257 -4.12 28.09 8.14
C ALA A 257 -4.20 29.57 7.72
N ALA A 258 -5.00 30.39 8.41
CA ALA A 258 -5.06 31.82 8.19
C ALA A 258 -3.74 32.55 8.60
N LEU A 259 -3.09 32.12 9.69
CA LEU A 259 -1.79 32.64 10.12
C LEU A 259 -0.64 32.18 9.21
N ALA A 260 -0.66 30.97 8.68
CA ALA A 260 0.29 30.48 7.69
C ALA A 260 0.11 31.22 6.34
N GLY A 261 -1.14 31.46 5.92
CA GLY A 261 -1.47 32.28 4.75
C GLY A 261 -1.05 33.76 4.90
N ALA A 262 -1.12 34.30 6.12
CA ALA A 262 -0.69 35.68 6.42
C ALA A 262 0.84 35.81 6.47
N ARG A 263 1.59 34.73 6.74
CA ARG A 263 3.06 34.70 6.68
C ARG A 263 3.64 34.48 5.28
N ALA A 264 2.86 33.90 4.37
CA ALA A 264 3.19 33.77 2.95
C ALA A 264 2.60 34.97 2.18
N GLY A 265 3.11 36.17 2.45
CA GLY A 265 2.56 37.42 1.92
C GLY A 265 2.41 37.44 0.40
N GLY A 266 1.17 37.26 -0.07
CA GLY A 266 0.71 37.46 -1.44
C GLY A 266 -0.65 36.78 -1.67
N PRO A 267 -1.63 37.44 -2.31
CA PRO A 267 -2.89 36.78 -2.64
C PRO A 267 -2.61 35.63 -3.62
N ALA A 268 -2.99 34.41 -3.25
CA ALA A 268 -2.95 33.28 -4.16
C ALA A 268 -3.82 33.61 -5.40
N PRO A 269 -3.30 33.45 -6.62
CA PRO A 269 -4.14 33.60 -7.80
C PRO A 269 -5.24 32.53 -7.76
N ALA A 270 -6.47 32.97 -7.93
CA ALA A 270 -7.62 32.07 -8.06
C ALA A 270 -7.38 31.08 -9.22
N PRO A 271 -7.78 29.80 -9.09
CA PRO A 271 -7.62 28.87 -10.20
C PRO A 271 -8.40 29.38 -11.42
N PRO A 272 -7.81 29.33 -12.63
CA PRO A 272 -8.52 29.76 -13.84
C PRO A 272 -9.73 28.84 -14.08
N THR A 273 -10.91 29.42 -14.02
CA THR A 273 -12.19 28.74 -14.26
C THR A 273 -12.58 28.65 -15.74
N ASP A 274 -11.67 28.93 -16.66
CA ASP A 274 -12.02 28.98 -18.05
C ASP A 274 -11.23 28.00 -18.91
N ALA A 275 -11.92 26.95 -19.38
CA ALA A 275 -11.39 25.94 -20.30
C ALA A 275 -11.23 26.45 -21.74
N SER A 276 -11.49 27.74 -22.02
CA SER A 276 -11.46 28.37 -23.35
C SER A 276 -10.34 29.39 -23.53
N ALA A 277 -9.35 29.44 -22.67
CA ALA A 277 -8.22 30.36 -22.85
C ALA A 277 -7.44 30.04 -24.15
N PRO A 278 -7.13 31.02 -25.00
CA PRO A 278 -6.33 30.79 -26.19
C PRO A 278 -4.92 30.29 -25.84
N ALA A 279 -4.35 29.44 -26.70
CA ALA A 279 -2.99 28.93 -26.49
C ALA A 279 -2.01 30.11 -26.36
N PRO A 280 -1.07 30.04 -25.38
CA PRO A 280 -0.09 31.09 -25.18
C PRO A 280 0.76 31.31 -26.47
N ALA A 281 1.12 32.56 -26.75
CA ALA A 281 1.96 32.89 -27.89
C ALA A 281 3.36 32.31 -27.74
N ALA A 282 4.03 32.05 -28.88
CA ALA A 282 5.43 31.57 -28.82
C ALA A 282 6.32 32.57 -28.05
N GLY A 283 7.05 32.10 -27.06
CA GLY A 283 7.88 32.91 -26.17
C GLY A 283 7.18 33.46 -24.93
N ALA A 284 5.91 33.14 -24.70
CA ALA A 284 5.24 33.51 -23.43
C ALA A 284 5.82 32.78 -22.22
N VAL A 285 5.99 33.49 -21.11
CA VAL A 285 6.39 32.91 -19.82
C VAL A 285 5.15 32.36 -19.13
N LEU A 286 5.16 31.06 -18.87
CA LEU A 286 4.07 30.40 -18.17
C LEU A 286 4.44 30.24 -16.69
N ALA A 287 3.56 30.70 -15.80
CA ALA A 287 3.68 30.45 -14.36
C ALA A 287 2.91 29.17 -14.01
N GLY A 288 3.60 28.22 -13.38
CA GLY A 288 3.01 26.95 -12.91
C GLY A 288 3.19 26.80 -11.40
N ILE A 289 2.41 25.89 -10.82
CA ILE A 289 2.62 25.47 -9.42
C ILE A 289 3.73 24.43 -9.42
N PRO A 290 4.87 24.64 -8.71
CA PRO A 290 5.95 23.67 -8.68
C PRO A 290 5.50 22.40 -7.94
N ALA A 291 5.65 21.24 -8.60
CA ALA A 291 5.36 19.95 -8.02
C ALA A 291 6.56 19.37 -7.23
N SER A 292 7.77 19.92 -7.46
CA SER A 292 9.01 19.56 -6.74
C SER A 292 9.98 20.76 -6.76
N PRO A 293 10.92 20.86 -5.78
CA PRO A 293 11.96 21.87 -5.82
C PRO A 293 12.93 21.59 -6.98
N GLY A 294 13.18 22.57 -7.81
CA GLY A 294 14.15 22.50 -8.90
C GLY A 294 13.84 23.47 -10.04
N VAL A 295 14.82 23.66 -10.92
CA VAL A 295 14.69 24.44 -12.16
C VAL A 295 14.98 23.50 -13.32
N ALA A 296 14.04 23.37 -14.25
CA ALA A 296 14.25 22.65 -15.49
C ALA A 296 14.24 23.62 -16.68
N VAL A 297 15.21 23.47 -17.58
CA VAL A 297 15.28 24.21 -18.84
C VAL A 297 15.19 23.23 -19.99
N GLY A 298 14.17 23.34 -20.82
CA GLY A 298 13.95 22.45 -21.96
C GLY A 298 12.77 22.87 -22.82
N ALA A 299 12.50 22.08 -23.88
CA ALA A 299 11.32 22.30 -24.72
C ALA A 299 10.05 21.93 -23.93
N ALA A 300 9.09 22.87 -23.87
CA ALA A 300 7.81 22.61 -23.21
C ALA A 300 6.88 21.82 -24.13
N TRP A 301 6.38 20.67 -23.61
CA TRP A 301 5.33 19.89 -24.28
C TRP A 301 4.01 20.10 -23.54
N LEU A 302 3.01 20.55 -24.25
CA LEU A 302 1.65 20.72 -23.73
C LEU A 302 0.86 19.43 -24.03
N LEU A 303 0.60 18.63 -22.99
CA LEU A 303 -0.29 17.47 -23.12
C LEU A 303 -1.74 18.00 -23.18
N ARG A 304 -2.29 18.16 -24.35
CA ARG A 304 -3.73 18.37 -24.52
C ARG A 304 -4.42 17.03 -24.27
N ARG A 305 -5.06 16.88 -23.13
CA ARG A 305 -6.12 15.88 -22.98
C ARG A 305 -7.30 16.30 -23.86
N GLY A 306 -7.27 15.95 -25.13
CA GLY A 306 -8.50 15.80 -25.87
C GLY A 306 -9.24 14.66 -25.17
N LEU A 307 -10.32 14.96 -24.48
CA LEU A 307 -11.36 13.97 -24.27
C LEU A 307 -11.78 13.59 -25.70
N THR A 308 -11.29 12.48 -26.22
CA THR A 308 -11.93 11.82 -27.32
C THR A 308 -13.33 11.53 -26.83
N THR A 309 -14.28 12.40 -27.21
CA THR A 309 -15.68 12.01 -27.22
C THR A 309 -15.68 10.69 -27.95
N THR A 310 -16.01 9.63 -27.27
CA THR A 310 -16.27 8.33 -27.91
C THR A 310 -17.22 8.66 -29.06
N PRO A 311 -16.83 8.51 -30.33
CA PRO A 311 -17.78 8.75 -31.43
C PRO A 311 -18.97 7.85 -31.11
N ALA A 312 -20.18 8.41 -31.23
CA ALA A 312 -21.40 7.64 -31.09
C ALA A 312 -21.20 6.39 -31.97
N ALA A 313 -21.10 5.22 -31.33
CA ALA A 313 -20.81 4.00 -32.04
C ALA A 313 -21.96 3.76 -33.02
N SER A 314 -21.75 4.06 -34.28
CA SER A 314 -22.43 3.33 -35.31
C SER A 314 -21.82 1.95 -35.22
N LEU A 315 -22.59 0.98 -34.75
CA LEU A 315 -22.20 -0.42 -34.75
C LEU A 315 -21.95 -0.79 -36.20
N SER A 316 -20.69 -0.81 -36.59
CA SER A 316 -20.26 -1.40 -37.87
C SER A 316 -20.45 -2.92 -37.71
N ASP A 317 -20.65 -3.57 -38.85
CA ASP A 317 -20.72 -5.02 -38.90
C ASP A 317 -19.48 -5.63 -38.19
N PRO A 318 -19.63 -6.65 -37.30
CA PRO A 318 -18.53 -7.27 -36.56
C PRO A 318 -17.37 -7.76 -37.44
N GLU A 319 -17.64 -8.19 -38.68
CA GLU A 319 -16.60 -8.62 -39.62
C GLU A 319 -15.73 -7.43 -40.07
N THR A 320 -16.34 -6.29 -40.36
CA THR A 320 -15.64 -5.05 -40.75
C THR A 320 -14.76 -4.52 -39.61
N GLU A 321 -15.24 -4.57 -38.37
CA GLU A 321 -14.46 -4.18 -37.18
C GLU A 321 -13.29 -5.14 -36.94
N TRP A 322 -13.48 -6.42 -37.16
CA TRP A 322 -12.44 -7.43 -37.04
C TRP A 322 -11.33 -7.27 -38.09
N GLU A 323 -11.69 -6.99 -39.34
CA GLU A 323 -10.73 -6.69 -40.38
C GLU A 323 -9.92 -5.39 -40.09
N ALA A 324 -10.59 -4.34 -39.60
CA ALA A 324 -9.94 -3.11 -39.19
C ALA A 324 -8.96 -3.34 -38.02
N PHE A 325 -9.33 -4.16 -37.04
CA PHE A 325 -8.47 -4.55 -35.93
C PHE A 325 -7.24 -5.32 -36.40
N GLN A 326 -7.39 -6.29 -37.28
CA GLN A 326 -6.27 -7.07 -37.85
C GLN A 326 -5.31 -6.17 -38.64
N ALA A 327 -5.84 -5.23 -39.42
CA ALA A 327 -5.04 -4.28 -40.17
C ALA A 327 -4.22 -3.35 -39.24
N ALA A 328 -4.83 -2.87 -38.13
CA ALA A 328 -4.16 -2.08 -37.12
C ALA A 328 -3.04 -2.85 -36.41
N LEU A 329 -3.28 -4.12 -36.08
CA LEU A 329 -2.25 -5.01 -35.50
C LEU A 329 -1.07 -5.21 -36.44
N ALA A 330 -1.34 -5.46 -37.73
CA ALA A 330 -0.28 -5.64 -38.73
C ALA A 330 0.55 -4.37 -38.94
N ALA A 331 -0.09 -3.21 -38.96
CA ALA A 331 0.58 -1.91 -39.04
C ALA A 331 1.48 -1.64 -37.84
N THR A 332 0.98 -1.88 -36.63
CA THR A 332 1.74 -1.73 -35.38
C THR A 332 2.94 -2.68 -35.32
N ALA A 333 2.76 -3.93 -35.73
CA ALA A 333 3.86 -4.90 -35.80
C ALA A 333 4.93 -4.48 -36.81
N ALA A 334 4.55 -3.86 -37.94
CA ALA A 334 5.50 -3.34 -38.92
C ALA A 334 6.26 -2.11 -38.37
N ASP A 335 5.61 -1.22 -37.61
CA ASP A 335 6.24 -0.07 -36.97
C ASP A 335 7.26 -0.51 -35.93
N ILE A 336 6.92 -1.49 -35.09
CA ILE A 336 7.84 -2.03 -34.09
C ILE A 336 9.08 -2.64 -34.75
N ARG A 337 8.92 -3.39 -35.86
CA ARG A 337 10.05 -3.94 -36.61
C ARG A 337 10.94 -2.85 -37.18
N ARG A 338 10.36 -1.80 -37.79
CA ARG A 338 11.13 -0.65 -38.29
C ARG A 338 11.92 0.06 -37.19
N SER A 339 11.31 0.24 -36.02
CA SER A 339 11.98 0.88 -34.88
C SER A 339 13.11 0.03 -34.28
N ARG A 340 13.03 -1.31 -34.42
CA ARG A 340 14.08 -2.21 -33.98
C ARG A 340 15.28 -2.22 -34.94
N ASP A 341 15.04 -2.08 -36.24
CA ASP A 341 16.04 -2.21 -37.30
C ASP A 341 16.69 -0.83 -37.65
N ALA A 342 16.26 0.26 -36.97
CA ALA A 342 16.82 1.61 -37.02
C ALA A 342 17.75 1.87 -35.82
#